data_7e4e8d3f4e3925c5523378eee2097ac7
#
_entry.id   7e4e8d3f4e3925c5523378eee2097ac7
#
_cell.length_a   1.000
_cell.length_b   1.000
_cell.length_c   1.000
_cell.angle_alpha   90.00
_cell.angle_beta   90.00
_cell.angle_gamma   90.00
#
_symmetry.space_group_name_H-M   'P 1'
#
loop_
_entity.id
_entity.type
_entity.pdbx_description
1 polymer ?
#
loop_
_entity_poly.entity_id
_entity_poly.type
_entity_poly.pdbx_seq_one_letter_code
_entity_poly.pdbx_strand_id
1 'polypeptide(L)'
;MLPAAFFILYLAAGTSAQTWCGKHYLPSLPPVPPGGEFPTPATSETPLLAFRCSPAIRPYLAEDATSSSSHGPSDVSFLIDTPITFSQIANAEPITLPPGHAQGLLFVSVTVNGKNLASGPVPLNTTKYPLPFSLSSLTPQAQAYNISCRATLASSSQTFQAFGSLSYLPDPPPEIGSVTKMDLRTGAVLARPADGKGGPFAPVFPIGFYTLFDSYLTQNLTIPAQLKAQG
;
A
#
# COMPACT_ATOMS: atom_id res chain seq x y z
N MET A 1 -36.67 9.82 -64.82
CA MET A 1 -36.84 10.37 -63.50
C MET A 1 -36.54 9.23 -62.48
N LEU A 2 -35.29 9.16 -61.96
CA LEU A 2 -34.94 8.21 -60.89
C LEU A 2 -35.02 8.95 -59.54
N PRO A 3 -35.59 8.34 -58.49
CA PRO A 3 -35.56 8.92 -57.16
C PRO A 3 -34.22 8.67 -56.50
N ALA A 4 -33.64 9.75 -55.99
CA ALA A 4 -32.41 9.71 -55.18
C ALA A 4 -32.73 9.09 -53.83
N ALA A 5 -32.11 7.94 -53.53
CA ALA A 5 -32.13 7.32 -52.20
C ALA A 5 -31.15 8.04 -51.29
N PHE A 6 -31.64 8.75 -50.29
CA PHE A 6 -30.83 9.31 -49.21
C PHE A 6 -30.41 8.18 -48.25
N PHE A 7 -29.13 7.82 -48.26
CA PHE A 7 -28.53 6.98 -47.23
C PHE A 7 -28.19 7.86 -46.03
N ILE A 8 -29.00 7.75 -44.98
CA ILE A 8 -28.67 8.33 -43.68
C ILE A 8 -27.67 7.40 -42.99
N LEU A 9 -26.40 7.79 -42.99
CA LEU A 9 -25.38 7.13 -42.20
C LEU A 9 -25.60 7.50 -40.70
N TYR A 10 -26.16 6.60 -39.92
CA TYR A 10 -26.12 6.71 -38.46
C TYR A 10 -24.69 6.46 -37.99
N LEU A 11 -23.97 7.53 -37.71
CA LEU A 11 -22.76 7.47 -36.88
C LEU A 11 -23.19 7.08 -35.47
N ALA A 12 -23.09 5.81 -35.15
CA ALA A 12 -23.14 5.35 -33.78
C ALA A 12 -21.92 5.96 -33.05
N ALA A 13 -22.14 7.09 -32.38
CA ALA A 13 -21.19 7.59 -31.41
C ALA A 13 -21.04 6.50 -30.33
N GLY A 14 -19.95 5.74 -30.41
CA GLY A 14 -19.60 4.80 -29.39
C GLY A 14 -19.39 5.56 -28.07
N THR A 15 -20.41 5.54 -27.22
CA THR A 15 -20.25 5.97 -25.85
C THR A 15 -19.22 5.06 -25.22
N SER A 16 -18.00 5.60 -24.95
CA SER A 16 -17.02 4.90 -24.14
C SER A 16 -17.66 4.68 -22.78
N ALA A 17 -18.16 3.46 -22.56
CA ALA A 17 -18.69 3.09 -21.27
C ALA A 17 -17.57 3.18 -20.24
N GLN A 18 -17.77 4.00 -19.21
CA GLN A 18 -16.84 4.03 -18.08
C GLN A 18 -16.78 2.65 -17.46
N THR A 19 -15.60 2.09 -17.36
CA THR A 19 -15.38 0.83 -16.67
C THR A 19 -15.02 1.13 -15.21
N TRP A 20 -15.77 0.57 -14.29
CA TRP A 20 -15.46 0.56 -12.87
C TRP A 20 -15.06 -0.86 -12.48
N CYS A 21 -13.84 -1.02 -11.95
CA CYS A 21 -13.29 -2.35 -11.59
C CYS A 21 -13.35 -3.38 -12.74
N GLY A 22 -13.09 -2.94 -13.98
CA GLY A 22 -13.16 -3.80 -15.16
C GLY A 22 -14.56 -4.14 -15.65
N LYS A 23 -15.61 -3.56 -15.08
CA LYS A 23 -17.02 -3.76 -15.48
C LYS A 23 -17.55 -2.57 -16.26
N HIS A 24 -18.31 -2.84 -17.31
CA HIS A 24 -19.05 -1.81 -18.02
C HIS A 24 -20.29 -1.43 -17.21
N TYR A 25 -20.38 -0.18 -16.81
CA TYR A 25 -21.61 0.35 -16.24
C TYR A 25 -22.55 0.78 -17.36
N LEU A 26 -23.58 0.00 -17.58
CA LEU A 26 -24.65 0.32 -18.53
C LEU A 26 -25.93 0.62 -17.75
N PRO A 27 -26.57 1.80 -17.95
CA PRO A 27 -27.78 2.16 -17.22
C PRO A 27 -28.96 1.19 -17.42
N SER A 28 -28.91 0.40 -18.51
CA SER A 28 -29.93 -0.60 -18.84
C SER A 28 -29.73 -1.96 -18.14
N LEU A 29 -28.58 -2.17 -17.49
CA LEU A 29 -28.30 -3.41 -16.77
C LEU A 29 -28.63 -3.27 -15.29
N PRO A 30 -29.11 -4.35 -14.64
CA PRO A 30 -29.33 -4.32 -13.20
C PRO A 30 -28.02 -4.05 -12.45
N PRO A 31 -28.05 -3.30 -11.32
CA PRO A 31 -26.88 -3.07 -10.50
C PRO A 31 -26.27 -4.39 -10.05
N VAL A 32 -24.96 -4.54 -10.24
CA VAL A 32 -24.22 -5.70 -9.71
C VAL A 32 -23.83 -5.39 -8.27
N PRO A 33 -24.14 -6.25 -7.29
CA PRO A 33 -23.74 -6.05 -5.91
C PRO A 33 -22.21 -5.89 -5.81
N PRO A 34 -21.70 -5.05 -4.90
CA PRO A 34 -20.27 -4.92 -4.65
C PRO A 34 -19.63 -6.29 -4.36
N GLY A 35 -18.58 -6.64 -5.10
CA GLY A 35 -17.90 -7.94 -4.94
C GLY A 35 -18.63 -9.14 -5.53
N GLY A 36 -19.80 -8.97 -6.13
CA GLY A 36 -20.68 -10.06 -6.59
C GLY A 36 -20.15 -10.97 -7.69
N GLU A 37 -19.00 -10.67 -8.28
CA GLU A 37 -18.37 -11.52 -9.30
C GLU A 37 -17.04 -12.14 -8.86
N PHE A 38 -16.60 -11.88 -7.62
CA PHE A 38 -15.45 -12.60 -7.09
C PHE A 38 -15.90 -14.02 -6.68
N PRO A 39 -15.21 -15.05 -7.17
CA PRO A 39 -15.54 -16.42 -6.79
C PRO A 39 -15.36 -16.57 -5.28
N THR A 40 -16.36 -17.12 -4.62
CA THR A 40 -16.23 -17.48 -3.20
C THR A 40 -15.14 -18.57 -3.09
N PRO A 41 -14.15 -18.39 -2.18
CA PRO A 41 -13.14 -19.41 -1.96
C PRO A 41 -13.78 -20.74 -1.56
N ALA A 42 -13.22 -21.85 -2.03
CA ALA A 42 -13.63 -23.17 -1.60
C ALA A 42 -13.45 -23.34 -0.08
N THR A 43 -14.29 -24.15 0.51
CA THR A 43 -14.21 -24.47 1.95
C THR A 43 -13.27 -25.65 2.17
N SER A 44 -12.44 -25.58 3.22
CA SER A 44 -11.61 -26.66 3.71
C SER A 44 -12.33 -27.42 4.82
N GLU A 45 -12.15 -28.73 4.88
CA GLU A 45 -12.66 -29.56 5.98
C GLU A 45 -11.80 -29.43 7.26
N THR A 46 -10.54 -28.98 7.09
CA THR A 46 -9.60 -28.78 8.19
C THR A 46 -9.30 -27.30 8.37
N PRO A 47 -8.95 -26.86 9.59
CA PRO A 47 -8.56 -25.48 9.83
C PRO A 47 -7.29 -25.13 9.07
N LEU A 48 -7.27 -23.92 8.51
CA LEU A 48 -6.14 -23.32 7.81
C LEU A 48 -5.64 -22.11 8.58
N LEU A 49 -4.34 -21.91 8.62
CA LEU A 49 -3.70 -20.68 9.09
C LEU A 49 -3.38 -19.81 7.87
N ALA A 50 -3.95 -18.62 7.79
CA ALA A 50 -3.60 -17.63 6.77
C ALA A 50 -2.51 -16.69 7.32
N PHE A 51 -1.27 -17.18 7.34
CA PHE A 51 -0.13 -16.44 7.86
C PHE A 51 0.28 -15.32 6.89
N ARG A 52 0.29 -14.07 7.40
CA ARG A 52 0.73 -12.90 6.64
C ARG A 52 1.64 -12.03 7.48
N CYS A 53 2.59 -11.40 6.81
CA CYS A 53 3.59 -10.54 7.43
C CYS A 53 3.85 -9.35 6.49
N SER A 54 3.76 -8.15 7.03
CA SER A 54 4.00 -6.95 6.23
C SER A 54 4.53 -5.80 7.09
N PRO A 55 5.34 -4.87 6.55
CA PRO A 55 5.70 -3.65 7.27
C PRO A 55 4.46 -2.84 7.63
N ALA A 56 4.45 -2.21 8.81
CA ALA A 56 3.35 -1.35 9.24
C ALA A 56 3.22 -0.10 8.36
N ILE A 57 4.34 0.38 7.84
CA ILE A 57 4.42 1.58 7.00
C ILE A 57 5.15 1.26 5.70
N ARG A 58 4.70 1.84 4.59
CA ARG A 58 5.26 1.65 3.24
C ARG A 58 5.21 2.94 2.44
N PRO A 59 6.30 3.67 2.23
CA PRO A 59 7.67 3.38 2.70
C PRO A 59 7.92 3.89 4.11
N TYR A 60 8.97 3.37 4.77
CA TYR A 60 9.66 4.06 5.84
C TYR A 60 10.53 5.18 5.25
N LEU A 61 10.65 6.29 5.96
CA LEU A 61 11.45 7.44 5.60
C LEU A 61 12.70 7.52 6.48
N ALA A 62 13.71 8.29 6.07
CA ALA A 62 14.98 8.39 6.80
C ALA A 62 14.78 8.88 8.25
N GLU A 63 13.86 9.81 8.47
CA GLU A 63 13.51 10.33 9.79
C GLU A 63 12.95 9.27 10.75
N ASP A 64 12.40 8.18 10.24
CA ASP A 64 11.81 7.11 11.05
C ASP A 64 12.85 6.35 11.88
N ALA A 65 14.11 6.38 11.45
CA ALA A 65 15.20 5.78 12.21
C ALA A 65 15.58 6.57 13.47
N THR A 66 15.25 7.87 13.48
CA THR A 66 15.65 8.81 14.56
C THR A 66 14.50 9.20 15.48
N SER A 67 13.26 8.89 15.09
CA SER A 67 12.07 9.29 15.85
C SER A 67 11.92 8.49 17.15
N SER A 68 12.63 8.92 18.18
CA SER A 68 12.44 8.40 19.54
C SER A 68 11.29 9.06 20.31
N SER A 69 10.55 10.01 19.70
CA SER A 69 9.87 11.00 20.55
C SER A 69 8.42 11.35 20.29
N SER A 70 7.80 10.99 19.18
CA SER A 70 6.40 11.42 18.98
C SER A 70 5.45 10.36 18.42
N HIS A 71 6.00 9.27 17.95
CA HIS A 71 5.21 8.16 17.41
C HIS A 71 5.54 6.93 18.26
N GLY A 72 4.55 6.20 18.72
CA GLY A 72 4.75 5.08 19.64
C GLY A 72 5.68 4.00 19.07
N PRO A 73 6.25 3.13 19.89
CA PRO A 73 7.13 2.03 19.48
C PRO A 73 6.48 1.04 18.49
N SER A 74 5.19 1.17 18.25
CA SER A 74 4.42 0.37 17.29
C SER A 74 4.62 0.77 15.83
N ASP A 75 5.17 1.94 15.54
CA ASP A 75 5.22 2.48 14.18
C ASP A 75 6.31 1.83 13.33
N VAL A 76 7.45 1.49 13.94
CA VAL A 76 8.48 0.70 13.26
C VAL A 76 8.29 -0.77 13.64
N SER A 77 7.37 -1.43 12.95
CA SER A 77 6.99 -2.80 13.23
C SER A 77 6.59 -3.55 11.96
N PHE A 78 6.61 -4.87 12.05
CA PHE A 78 5.88 -5.73 11.13
C PHE A 78 4.50 -6.02 11.70
N LEU A 79 3.48 -5.95 10.85
CA LEU A 79 2.13 -6.39 11.18
C LEU A 79 1.99 -7.86 10.80
N ILE A 80 1.66 -8.67 11.79
CA ILE A 80 1.51 -10.12 11.65
C ILE A 80 0.03 -10.47 11.73
N ASP A 81 -0.46 -11.18 10.74
CA ASP A 81 -1.80 -11.76 10.73
C ASP A 81 -1.70 -13.28 10.86
N THR A 82 -2.51 -13.84 11.71
CA THR A 82 -2.56 -15.27 11.99
C THR A 82 -4.00 -15.80 12.08
N PRO A 83 -4.94 -15.33 11.22
CA PRO A 83 -6.31 -15.80 11.34
C PRO A 83 -6.41 -17.27 10.99
N ILE A 84 -7.24 -17.99 11.75
CA ILE A 84 -7.64 -19.34 11.45
C ILE A 84 -8.92 -19.28 10.63
N THR A 85 -8.93 -19.97 9.51
CA THR A 85 -10.04 -19.95 8.55
C THR A 85 -10.30 -21.34 8.01
N PHE A 86 -11.51 -21.56 7.49
CA PHE A 86 -11.86 -22.72 6.69
C PHE A 86 -11.98 -22.38 5.20
N SER A 87 -11.72 -21.13 4.82
CA SER A 87 -11.72 -20.70 3.42
C SER A 87 -10.35 -20.88 2.79
N GLN A 88 -10.28 -21.49 1.62
CA GLN A 88 -9.06 -21.69 0.83
C GLN A 88 -8.64 -20.38 0.16
N ILE A 89 -8.18 -19.43 0.98
CA ILE A 89 -7.64 -18.15 0.53
C ILE A 89 -6.14 -18.23 0.29
N ALA A 90 -5.59 -17.23 -0.39
CA ALA A 90 -4.15 -17.14 -0.62
C ALA A 90 -3.36 -17.15 0.72
N ASN A 91 -2.27 -17.91 0.75
CA ASN A 91 -1.39 -18.11 1.91
C ASN A 91 -2.08 -18.81 3.11
N ALA A 92 -3.19 -19.51 2.90
CA ALA A 92 -3.81 -20.32 3.93
C ALA A 92 -3.32 -21.79 3.81
N GLU A 93 -2.65 -22.26 4.84
CA GLU A 93 -2.07 -23.61 4.91
C GLU A 93 -2.69 -24.41 6.05
N PRO A 94 -2.84 -25.75 5.92
CA PRO A 94 -3.38 -26.60 6.97
C PRO A 94 -2.62 -26.45 8.28
N ILE A 95 -3.35 -26.26 9.39
CA ILE A 95 -2.78 -26.18 10.73
C ILE A 95 -3.36 -27.28 11.61
N THR A 96 -2.49 -27.96 12.35
CA THR A 96 -2.89 -28.94 13.35
C THR A 96 -2.93 -28.30 14.73
N LEU A 97 -4.13 -28.13 15.26
CA LEU A 97 -4.34 -27.55 16.58
C LEU A 97 -4.54 -28.66 17.61
N PRO A 98 -3.95 -28.58 18.82
CA PRO A 98 -4.29 -29.48 19.91
C PRO A 98 -5.77 -29.39 20.27
N PRO A 99 -6.41 -30.49 20.73
CA PRO A 99 -7.80 -30.48 21.14
C PRO A 99 -8.09 -29.39 22.21
N GLY A 100 -9.11 -28.56 21.96
CA GLY A 100 -9.51 -27.49 22.88
C GLY A 100 -8.68 -26.17 22.79
N HIS A 101 -7.69 -26.09 21.92
CA HIS A 101 -6.82 -24.94 21.80
C HIS A 101 -7.03 -24.14 20.48
N ALA A 102 -8.07 -23.30 20.45
CA ALA A 102 -8.11 -22.17 19.52
C ALA A 102 -7.07 -21.09 19.90
N GLN A 103 -6.46 -21.22 21.08
CA GLN A 103 -5.43 -20.32 21.61
C GLN A 103 -4.09 -21.03 21.57
N GLY A 104 -3.21 -20.56 20.69
CA GLY A 104 -1.85 -21.03 20.59
C GLY A 104 -0.91 -19.87 20.32
N LEU A 105 0.38 -20.12 20.42
CA LEU A 105 1.43 -19.16 20.11
C LEU A 105 2.24 -19.65 18.91
N LEU A 106 2.47 -18.72 18.00
CA LEU A 106 3.47 -18.85 16.94
C LEU A 106 4.73 -18.09 17.37
N PHE A 107 5.87 -18.69 17.23
CA PHE A 107 7.13 -17.95 17.29
C PHE A 107 7.45 -17.45 15.88
N VAL A 108 7.40 -16.14 15.69
CA VAL A 108 7.62 -15.51 14.40
C VAL A 108 9.02 -14.93 14.33
N SER A 109 9.71 -15.10 13.21
CA SER A 109 10.96 -14.44 12.87
C SER A 109 10.86 -13.78 11.50
N VAL A 110 11.37 -12.57 11.37
CA VAL A 110 11.42 -11.80 10.13
C VAL A 110 12.87 -11.54 9.77
N THR A 111 13.25 -11.93 8.55
CA THR A 111 14.64 -11.82 8.07
C THR A 111 14.71 -10.99 6.79
N VAL A 112 15.81 -10.27 6.63
CA VAL A 112 16.22 -9.58 5.41
C VAL A 112 17.64 -10.03 5.07
N ASN A 113 17.85 -10.50 3.85
CA ASN A 113 19.17 -10.99 3.41
C ASN A 113 19.81 -12.00 4.41
N GLY A 114 18.99 -12.86 5.00
CA GLY A 114 19.44 -13.84 6.00
C GLY A 114 19.68 -13.27 7.41
N LYS A 115 19.60 -11.95 7.61
CA LYS A 115 19.74 -11.30 8.92
C LYS A 115 18.39 -11.17 9.60
N ASN A 116 18.29 -11.59 10.86
CA ASN A 116 17.07 -11.42 11.66
C ASN A 116 16.87 -9.94 12.03
N LEU A 117 15.70 -9.40 11.69
CA LEU A 117 15.28 -8.04 12.04
C LEU A 117 14.35 -8.01 13.26
N ALA A 118 13.44 -8.97 13.33
CA ALA A 118 12.45 -9.05 14.38
C ALA A 118 12.14 -10.50 14.71
N SER A 119 11.89 -10.79 15.97
CA SER A 119 11.39 -12.10 16.38
C SER A 119 10.61 -12.00 17.68
N GLY A 120 9.60 -12.86 17.84
CA GLY A 120 8.80 -12.91 19.06
C GLY A 120 7.58 -13.79 18.97
N PRO A 121 6.92 -14.02 20.11
CA PRO A 121 5.68 -14.76 20.15
C PRO A 121 4.50 -13.93 19.62
N VAL A 122 3.66 -14.54 18.79
CA VAL A 122 2.44 -13.96 18.23
C VAL A 122 1.28 -14.89 18.51
N PRO A 123 0.20 -14.45 19.11
CA PRO A 123 -0.98 -15.28 19.33
C PRO A 123 -1.60 -15.74 18.01
N LEU A 124 -2.18 -16.94 17.99
CA LEU A 124 -3.05 -17.38 16.91
C LEU A 124 -4.33 -16.53 16.85
N ASN A 125 -4.95 -16.51 15.69
CA ASN A 125 -6.21 -15.84 15.43
C ASN A 125 -6.19 -14.32 15.72
N THR A 126 -5.03 -13.68 15.47
CA THR A 126 -4.88 -12.23 15.57
C THR A 126 -4.69 -11.58 14.19
N THR A 127 -5.01 -10.29 14.12
CA THR A 127 -4.78 -9.46 12.95
C THR A 127 -4.00 -8.21 13.35
N LYS A 128 -3.09 -7.79 12.49
CA LYS A 128 -2.25 -6.59 12.69
C LYS A 128 -1.48 -6.60 14.01
N TYR A 129 -1.04 -7.79 14.46
CA TYR A 129 -0.21 -7.88 15.66
C TYR A 129 1.16 -7.23 15.40
N PRO A 130 1.55 -6.20 16.15
CA PRO A 130 2.79 -5.49 15.91
C PRO A 130 3.99 -6.30 16.44
N LEU A 131 4.97 -6.53 15.58
CA LEU A 131 6.27 -7.11 15.93
C LEU A 131 7.34 -6.03 15.69
N PRO A 132 7.81 -5.34 16.74
CA PRO A 132 8.69 -4.19 16.59
C PRO A 132 10.09 -4.60 16.08
N PHE A 133 10.73 -3.69 15.33
CA PHE A 133 12.10 -3.81 14.88
C PHE A 133 12.81 -2.45 14.84
N SER A 134 14.10 -2.42 14.52
CA SER A 134 14.87 -1.18 14.38
C SER A 134 15.34 -0.98 12.94
N LEU A 135 15.07 0.20 12.38
CA LEU A 135 15.58 0.62 11.08
C LEU A 135 17.08 0.86 11.07
N SER A 136 17.71 1.08 12.25
CA SER A 136 19.16 1.31 12.35
C SER A 136 20.03 0.15 11.83
N SER A 137 19.45 -1.03 11.69
CA SER A 137 20.11 -2.21 11.12
C SER A 137 20.04 -2.27 9.59
N LEU A 138 19.35 -1.35 8.95
CA LEU A 138 19.14 -1.25 7.49
C LEU A 138 19.72 0.06 6.97
N THR A 139 20.15 0.05 5.72
CA THR A 139 20.59 1.27 5.01
C THR A 139 19.45 1.78 4.14
N PRO A 140 19.11 3.09 4.19
CA PRO A 140 18.11 3.64 3.28
C PRO A 140 18.52 3.45 1.82
N GLN A 141 17.60 2.97 0.97
CA GLN A 141 17.85 2.75 -0.47
C GLN A 141 16.56 2.82 -1.27
N ALA A 142 16.67 3.12 -2.57
CA ALA A 142 15.51 3.16 -3.48
C ALA A 142 14.90 1.77 -3.73
N GLN A 143 15.75 0.73 -3.78
CA GLN A 143 15.33 -0.66 -3.94
C GLN A 143 14.70 -1.17 -2.64
N ALA A 144 13.51 -1.78 -2.73
CA ALA A 144 12.92 -2.42 -1.56
C ALA A 144 13.71 -3.66 -1.12
N TYR A 145 13.77 -3.89 0.17
CA TYR A 145 14.31 -5.12 0.76
C TYR A 145 13.29 -6.24 0.65
N ASN A 146 13.73 -7.41 0.22
CA ASN A 146 12.90 -8.62 0.31
C ASN A 146 12.91 -9.13 1.75
N ILE A 147 11.73 -9.33 2.31
CA ILE A 147 11.56 -9.89 3.64
C ILE A 147 11.06 -11.34 3.55
N SER A 148 11.58 -12.18 4.42
CA SER A 148 11.10 -13.54 4.65
C SER A 148 10.64 -13.67 6.09
N CYS A 149 9.39 -14.07 6.29
CA CYS A 149 8.78 -14.27 7.59
C CYS A 149 8.55 -15.77 7.78
N ARG A 150 8.99 -16.29 8.91
CA ARG A 150 8.77 -17.68 9.31
C ARG A 150 8.05 -17.72 10.64
N ALA A 151 6.99 -18.49 10.71
CA ALA A 151 6.24 -18.75 11.93
C ALA A 151 6.37 -20.22 12.28
N THR A 152 6.59 -20.53 13.54
CA THR A 152 6.66 -21.92 14.06
C THR A 152 5.62 -22.05 15.18
N LEU A 153 4.74 -23.06 15.05
CA LEU A 153 3.74 -23.35 16.07
C LEU A 153 4.42 -24.04 17.27
N ALA A 154 4.32 -23.44 18.44
CA ALA A 154 5.02 -23.90 19.65
C ALA A 154 4.64 -25.36 20.05
N SER A 155 3.38 -25.77 19.78
CA SER A 155 2.86 -27.07 20.21
C SER A 155 3.22 -28.24 19.30
N SER A 156 3.55 -28.02 18.02
CA SER A 156 3.77 -29.08 17.03
C SER A 156 5.01 -28.91 16.18
N SER A 157 5.78 -27.81 16.36
CA SER A 157 6.89 -27.44 15.48
C SER A 157 6.53 -27.28 14.01
N GLN A 158 5.24 -27.22 13.68
CA GLN A 158 4.76 -26.92 12.33
C GLN A 158 5.18 -25.50 11.93
N THR A 159 5.62 -25.33 10.68
CA THR A 159 6.17 -24.04 10.20
C THR A 159 5.39 -23.50 9.03
N PHE A 160 5.24 -22.17 9.00
CA PHE A 160 4.57 -21.40 7.95
C PHE A 160 5.51 -20.33 7.45
N GLN A 161 5.36 -19.92 6.19
CA GLN A 161 6.19 -18.91 5.57
C GLN A 161 5.35 -17.86 4.85
N ALA A 162 5.83 -16.62 4.91
CA ALA A 162 5.29 -15.52 4.13
C ALA A 162 6.45 -14.66 3.61
N PHE A 163 6.25 -14.06 2.43
CA PHE A 163 7.24 -13.20 1.80
C PHE A 163 6.62 -11.83 1.54
N GLY A 164 7.45 -10.82 1.52
CA GLY A 164 7.01 -9.47 1.26
C GLY A 164 8.19 -8.54 0.95
N SER A 165 7.93 -7.25 0.97
CA SER A 165 8.94 -6.23 0.74
C SER A 165 8.85 -5.13 1.79
N LEU A 166 10.02 -4.56 2.15
CA LEU A 166 10.15 -3.42 3.03
C LEU A 166 10.86 -2.30 2.26
N SER A 167 10.21 -1.17 2.12
CA SER A 167 10.79 0.02 1.52
C SER A 167 11.27 0.97 2.61
N TYR A 168 12.55 1.33 2.55
CA TYR A 168 13.17 2.30 3.43
C TYR A 168 13.96 3.29 2.60
N LEU A 169 13.38 4.48 2.37
CA LEU A 169 13.87 5.45 1.42
C LEU A 169 14.90 6.39 2.05
N PRO A 170 15.99 6.72 1.32
CA PRO A 170 16.92 7.76 1.72
C PRO A 170 16.27 9.14 1.61
N ASP A 171 16.83 10.11 2.32
CA ASP A 171 16.57 11.50 2.02
C ASP A 171 17.07 11.85 0.61
N PRO A 172 16.31 12.64 -0.13
CA PRO A 172 16.77 13.10 -1.42
C PRO A 172 17.99 14.02 -1.23
N PRO A 173 18.95 14.00 -2.19
CA PRO A 173 20.10 14.88 -2.15
C PRO A 173 19.69 16.36 -2.02
N PRO A 174 20.42 17.17 -1.25
CA PRO A 174 20.03 18.55 -0.95
C PRO A 174 20.01 19.46 -2.18
N GLU A 175 20.77 19.10 -3.22
CA GLU A 175 20.81 19.81 -4.51
C GLU A 175 19.56 19.61 -5.36
N ILE A 176 18.72 18.64 -5.05
CA ILE A 176 17.44 18.46 -5.73
C ILE A 176 16.43 19.42 -5.09
N GLY A 177 16.15 20.53 -5.81
CA GLY A 177 15.37 21.64 -5.28
C GLY A 177 13.88 21.38 -5.07
N SER A 178 13.28 20.40 -5.76
CA SER A 178 11.85 20.13 -5.66
C SER A 178 11.61 18.63 -5.45
N VAL A 179 11.39 18.28 -4.21
CA VAL A 179 11.12 16.88 -3.80
C VAL A 179 9.91 16.84 -2.89
N THR A 180 9.04 15.90 -3.14
CA THR A 180 7.94 15.57 -2.24
C THR A 180 8.11 14.15 -1.70
N LYS A 181 7.68 13.95 -0.47
CA LYS A 181 7.57 12.65 0.19
C LYS A 181 6.11 12.41 0.57
N MET A 182 5.71 11.15 0.69
CA MET A 182 4.43 10.79 1.28
C MET A 182 4.67 10.17 2.66
N ASP A 183 4.12 10.79 3.69
CA ASP A 183 4.05 10.19 5.01
C ASP A 183 2.76 9.40 5.14
N LEU A 184 2.85 8.08 5.07
CA LEU A 184 1.67 7.21 5.13
C LEU A 184 1.07 7.05 6.53
N ARG A 185 1.71 7.58 7.59
CA ARG A 185 1.14 7.60 8.94
C ARG A 185 0.02 8.63 9.02
N THR A 186 0.32 9.83 8.49
CA THR A 186 -0.61 10.98 8.52
C THR A 186 -1.41 11.12 7.22
N GLY A 187 -0.98 10.44 6.15
CA GLY A 187 -1.50 10.64 4.80
C GLY A 187 -1.06 11.97 4.17
N ALA A 188 -0.11 12.66 4.78
CA ALA A 188 0.34 13.96 4.32
C ALA A 188 1.36 13.84 3.18
N VAL A 189 1.27 14.76 2.22
CA VAL A 189 2.37 15.06 1.30
C VAL A 189 3.31 16.04 2.03
N LEU A 190 4.58 15.68 2.09
CA LEU A 190 5.63 16.53 2.68
C LEU A 190 6.44 17.16 1.55
N ALA A 191 6.71 18.44 1.63
CA ALA A 191 7.54 19.17 0.69
C ALA A 191 8.58 20.02 1.40
N ARG A 192 9.72 20.28 0.74
CA ARG A 192 10.67 21.30 1.13
C ARG A 192 10.21 22.68 0.63
N PRO A 193 10.67 23.79 1.26
CA PRO A 193 10.40 25.12 0.75
C PRO A 193 10.80 25.27 -0.73
N ALA A 194 9.98 25.96 -1.50
CA ALA A 194 10.17 26.13 -2.95
C ALA A 194 11.29 27.14 -3.32
N ASP A 195 12.03 27.67 -2.35
CA ASP A 195 13.10 28.63 -2.56
C ASP A 195 14.43 28.01 -3.08
N GLY A 196 14.49 26.69 -3.21
CA GLY A 196 15.67 25.97 -3.69
C GLY A 196 16.84 25.90 -2.70
N LYS A 197 16.68 26.40 -1.47
CA LYS A 197 17.73 26.41 -0.45
C LYS A 197 17.76 25.18 0.45
N GLY A 198 16.89 24.23 0.16
CA GLY A 198 16.68 23.09 1.03
C GLY A 198 15.82 23.46 2.24
N GLY A 199 16.01 22.77 3.36
CA GLY A 199 15.22 22.98 4.58
C GLY A 199 14.45 21.73 4.98
N PRO A 200 13.73 21.78 6.11
CA PRO A 200 12.96 20.66 6.60
C PRO A 200 11.76 20.37 5.69
N PHE A 201 11.38 19.10 5.65
CA PHE A 201 10.11 18.70 5.06
C PHE A 201 8.95 19.13 5.97
N ALA A 202 7.94 19.77 5.40
CA ALA A 202 6.73 20.17 6.09
C ALA A 202 5.49 19.64 5.35
N PRO A 203 4.39 19.35 6.07
CA PRO A 203 3.14 18.97 5.42
C PRO A 203 2.66 20.06 4.47
N VAL A 204 2.27 19.65 3.26
CA VAL A 204 1.69 20.53 2.26
C VAL A 204 0.39 19.93 1.74
N PHE A 205 -0.63 20.75 1.61
CA PHE A 205 -1.86 20.41 0.91
C PHE A 205 -1.85 21.12 -0.44
N PRO A 206 -1.50 20.44 -1.55
CA PRO A 206 -1.43 21.06 -2.85
C PRO A 206 -2.83 21.44 -3.33
N ILE A 207 -3.11 22.72 -3.41
CA ILE A 207 -4.30 23.26 -4.05
C ILE A 207 -3.88 23.76 -5.41
N GLY A 208 -4.51 23.26 -6.46
CA GLY A 208 -4.25 23.67 -7.82
C GLY A 208 -5.53 23.81 -8.62
N PHE A 209 -5.43 24.46 -9.73
CA PHE A 209 -6.51 24.55 -10.70
C PHE A 209 -6.00 24.17 -12.10
N TYR A 210 -6.88 23.61 -12.87
CA TYR A 210 -6.57 23.29 -14.26
C TYR A 210 -6.59 24.58 -15.09
N THR A 211 -5.54 24.79 -15.91
CA THR A 211 -5.47 25.91 -16.83
C THR A 211 -4.98 25.47 -18.20
N LEU A 212 -5.34 26.24 -19.22
CA LEU A 212 -4.90 25.97 -20.59
C LEU A 212 -3.49 26.49 -20.79
N PHE A 213 -2.57 25.63 -21.23
CA PHE A 213 -1.20 25.98 -21.50
C PHE A 213 -1.12 26.97 -22.68
N ASP A 214 -1.67 26.59 -23.84
CA ASP A 214 -1.53 27.36 -25.09
C ASP A 214 -2.30 28.68 -25.14
N SER A 215 -3.44 28.76 -24.47
CA SER A 215 -4.28 29.95 -24.53
C SER A 215 -4.17 30.87 -23.31
N TYR A 216 -3.46 30.44 -22.26
CA TYR A 216 -3.29 31.22 -21.04
C TYR A 216 -1.83 31.39 -20.62
N LEU A 217 -1.14 30.30 -20.30
CA LEU A 217 0.22 30.40 -19.78
C LEU A 217 1.25 30.89 -20.81
N THR A 218 1.09 30.50 -22.09
CA THR A 218 2.01 30.92 -23.16
C THR A 218 1.78 32.34 -23.66
N GLN A 219 0.57 32.90 -23.44
CA GLN A 219 0.24 34.27 -23.86
C GLN A 219 0.98 35.33 -23.05
N ASN A 220 1.31 35.00 -21.79
CA ASN A 220 2.04 35.91 -20.94
C ASN A 220 2.94 35.15 -19.98
N LEU A 221 4.25 35.16 -20.22
CA LEU A 221 5.24 34.45 -19.43
C LEU A 221 5.39 34.98 -17.99
N THR A 222 4.73 36.10 -17.63
CA THR A 222 4.70 36.59 -16.25
C THR A 222 3.61 35.94 -15.40
N ILE A 223 2.66 35.22 -16.00
CA ILE A 223 1.56 34.58 -15.27
C ILE A 223 2.05 33.64 -14.17
N PRO A 224 3.02 32.76 -14.38
CA PRO A 224 3.53 31.90 -13.29
C PRO A 224 4.06 32.68 -12.11
N ALA A 225 4.74 33.82 -12.34
CA ALA A 225 5.24 34.69 -11.28
C ALA A 225 4.10 35.41 -10.55
N GLN A 226 3.05 35.83 -11.25
CA GLN A 226 1.86 36.45 -10.65
C GLN A 226 1.09 35.42 -9.81
N LEU A 227 0.90 34.20 -10.28
CA LEU A 227 0.26 33.13 -9.52
C LEU A 227 1.05 32.79 -8.24
N LYS A 228 2.38 32.71 -8.35
CA LYS A 228 3.25 32.51 -7.18
C LYS A 228 3.12 33.64 -6.15
N ALA A 229 2.90 34.88 -6.56
CA ALA A 229 2.74 36.01 -5.68
C ALA A 229 1.38 36.05 -4.94
N GLN A 230 0.41 35.31 -5.44
CA GLN A 230 -0.93 35.21 -4.84
C GLN A 230 -1.07 34.07 -3.84
N GLY A 231 -0.08 33.21 -3.70
CA GLY A 231 -0.05 32.03 -2.82
C GLY A 231 0.39 30.82 -3.56
#